data_8c41468af9dc9edf1d38c4883f227a08
#
_entry.id   8c41468af9dc9edf1d38c4883f227a08
#
_cell.length_a   1.000
_cell.length_b   1.000
_cell.length_c   1.000
_cell.angle_alpha   90.00
_cell.angle_beta   90.00
_cell.angle_gamma   90.00
#
_symmetry.space_group_name_H-M   'P 1'
#
loop_
_entity.id
_entity.type
_entity.pdbx_description
1 polymer ?
#
loop_
_entity_poly.entity_id
_entity_poly.type
_entity_poly.pdbx_seq_one_letter_code
_entity_poly.pdbx_strand_id
1 'polypeptide(L)'
;MSKIIIRGARILGGEPQDVLIDGETITEVGTGLDADGATVIEAEGQILLPGLVDLHTHLREPGREDSETVLTGTKAAAVGGFTAVHAMANTFPVADTAGVVEQVWRLGKESGYCDVQPVGAVTVGLEGKKLAELGAMHDSAAGVKVFSDDGKCVDDAVIMRRALEYVKAFDGVVAQHAQEPRLTEGAQMNEGIVSAELGLGGWPAVAEESIIARDVLLAAHVGSRVHICHLSTAGSVEIVRWAKSKGWNVTAEVTPHHLLLTDELVRTYNPVYKVNPPLRTEADVLALREALADGTIDCVATDHAPHPHE
;
A
#
# COMPACT_ATOMS: atom_id res chain seq x y z
N MET A 1 -13.48 13.15 -27.94
CA MET A 1 -13.36 12.01 -27.00
C MET A 1 -14.44 11.01 -27.37
N SER A 2 -14.17 9.72 -27.29
CA SER A 2 -15.12 8.68 -27.70
C SER A 2 -16.13 8.44 -26.57
N LYS A 3 -17.42 8.39 -26.93
CA LYS A 3 -18.46 7.91 -26.01
C LYS A 3 -18.33 6.41 -25.85
N ILE A 4 -18.56 5.91 -24.65
CA ILE A 4 -18.60 4.49 -24.32
C ILE A 4 -19.92 4.23 -23.59
N ILE A 5 -20.58 3.13 -23.91
CA ILE A 5 -21.72 2.62 -23.14
C ILE A 5 -21.40 1.21 -22.64
N ILE A 6 -21.55 0.99 -21.33
CA ILE A 6 -21.48 -0.33 -20.70
C ILE A 6 -22.92 -0.80 -20.50
N ARG A 7 -23.33 -1.91 -21.16
CA ARG A 7 -24.72 -2.40 -21.18
C ARG A 7 -24.95 -3.52 -20.21
N GLY A 8 -26.06 -3.44 -19.49
CA GLY A 8 -26.59 -4.53 -18.68
C GLY A 8 -25.72 -4.92 -17.49
N ALA A 9 -24.81 -4.05 -17.04
CA ALA A 9 -23.93 -4.31 -15.92
C ALA A 9 -24.67 -4.20 -14.59
N ARG A 10 -24.31 -5.04 -13.62
CA ARG A 10 -24.80 -4.97 -12.24
C ARG A 10 -23.88 -4.07 -11.41
N ILE A 11 -24.21 -2.80 -11.30
CA ILE A 11 -23.42 -1.83 -10.53
C ILE A 11 -23.39 -2.25 -9.06
N LEU A 12 -22.20 -2.53 -8.52
CA LEU A 12 -21.98 -3.04 -7.16
C LEU A 12 -22.84 -4.29 -6.83
N GLY A 13 -23.14 -5.10 -7.85
CA GLY A 13 -23.96 -6.30 -7.71
C GLY A 13 -25.48 -6.07 -7.65
N GLY A 14 -25.93 -4.82 -7.87
CA GLY A 14 -27.34 -4.44 -7.94
C GLY A 14 -28.08 -4.96 -9.19
N GLU A 15 -29.22 -4.34 -9.52
CA GLU A 15 -29.97 -4.64 -10.73
C GLU A 15 -29.18 -4.22 -11.99
N PRO A 16 -29.38 -4.91 -13.14
CA PRO A 16 -28.73 -4.57 -14.39
C PRO A 16 -29.07 -3.16 -14.86
N GLN A 17 -28.05 -2.37 -15.21
CA GLN A 17 -28.17 -1.01 -15.74
C GLN A 17 -27.13 -0.75 -16.82
N ASP A 18 -27.41 0.25 -17.65
CA ASP A 18 -26.45 0.78 -18.61
C ASP A 18 -25.74 1.98 -17.99
N VAL A 19 -24.47 2.16 -18.35
CA VAL A 19 -23.67 3.32 -17.94
C VAL A 19 -23.11 4.00 -19.19
N LEU A 20 -23.50 5.26 -19.41
CA LEU A 20 -22.98 6.08 -20.51
C LEU A 20 -21.84 6.97 -20.02
N ILE A 21 -20.72 6.91 -20.71
CA ILE A 21 -19.51 7.66 -20.45
C ILE A 21 -19.21 8.55 -21.66
N ASP A 22 -18.97 9.84 -21.43
CA ASP A 22 -18.49 10.79 -22.43
C ASP A 22 -17.16 11.38 -21.96
N GLY A 23 -16.09 11.03 -22.67
CA GLY A 23 -14.74 11.36 -22.25
C GLY A 23 -14.37 10.68 -20.94
N GLU A 24 -14.17 11.46 -19.88
CA GLU A 24 -13.78 11.00 -18.54
C GLU A 24 -14.93 11.04 -17.53
N THR A 25 -16.16 11.28 -17.98
CA THR A 25 -17.30 11.51 -17.09
C THR A 25 -18.41 10.51 -17.37
N ILE A 26 -18.95 9.90 -16.31
CA ILE A 26 -20.22 9.17 -16.36
C ILE A 26 -21.33 10.21 -16.51
N THR A 27 -22.01 10.21 -17.66
CA THR A 27 -23.05 11.20 -17.96
C THR A 27 -24.45 10.72 -17.66
N GLU A 28 -24.69 9.41 -17.72
CA GLU A 28 -26.00 8.83 -17.47
C GLU A 28 -25.89 7.39 -16.96
N VAL A 29 -26.81 7.00 -16.06
CA VAL A 29 -26.98 5.64 -15.56
C VAL A 29 -28.46 5.32 -15.61
N GLY A 30 -28.86 4.21 -16.26
CA GLY A 30 -30.25 3.84 -16.42
C GLY A 30 -30.43 2.54 -17.19
N THR A 31 -31.62 2.29 -17.70
CA THR A 31 -31.91 1.11 -18.53
C THR A 31 -32.28 1.53 -19.93
N GLY A 32 -31.75 0.84 -20.94
CA GLY A 32 -32.09 1.09 -22.35
C GLY A 32 -31.59 2.44 -22.86
N LEU A 33 -30.41 2.88 -22.40
CA LEU A 33 -29.81 4.14 -22.82
C LEU A 33 -29.46 4.10 -24.32
N ASP A 34 -29.56 5.28 -24.96
CA ASP A 34 -29.15 5.44 -26.35
C ASP A 34 -27.62 5.35 -26.48
N ALA A 35 -27.19 4.50 -27.40
CA ALA A 35 -25.76 4.26 -27.68
C ALA A 35 -25.28 4.96 -28.97
N ASP A 36 -26.05 5.89 -29.54
CA ASP A 36 -25.71 6.51 -30.83
C ASP A 36 -24.30 7.14 -30.77
N GLY A 37 -23.43 6.67 -31.66
CA GLY A 37 -22.03 7.07 -31.73
C GLY A 37 -21.13 6.59 -30.60
N ALA A 38 -21.60 5.72 -29.68
CA ALA A 38 -20.81 5.18 -28.59
C ALA A 38 -20.19 3.80 -28.92
N THR A 39 -19.00 3.52 -28.36
CA THR A 39 -18.47 2.16 -28.32
C THR A 39 -19.26 1.36 -27.26
N VAL A 40 -19.85 0.23 -27.67
CA VAL A 40 -20.67 -0.60 -26.80
C VAL A 40 -19.81 -1.68 -26.15
N ILE A 41 -19.88 -1.79 -24.81
CA ILE A 41 -19.31 -2.87 -24.02
C ILE A 41 -20.48 -3.66 -23.42
N GLU A 42 -20.71 -4.89 -23.91
CA GLU A 42 -21.73 -5.77 -23.38
C GLU A 42 -21.25 -6.38 -22.06
N ALA A 43 -21.98 -6.12 -20.97
CA ALA A 43 -21.62 -6.53 -19.61
C ALA A 43 -22.77 -7.26 -18.90
N GLU A 44 -23.67 -7.89 -19.65
CA GLU A 44 -24.78 -8.66 -19.09
C GLU A 44 -24.29 -9.74 -18.12
N GLY A 45 -24.83 -9.74 -16.91
CA GLY A 45 -24.44 -10.65 -15.83
C GLY A 45 -23.13 -10.31 -15.12
N GLN A 46 -22.38 -9.34 -15.60
CA GLN A 46 -21.13 -8.89 -14.97
C GLN A 46 -21.39 -7.84 -13.88
N ILE A 47 -20.54 -7.82 -12.87
CA ILE A 47 -20.56 -6.80 -11.82
C ILE A 47 -19.63 -5.65 -12.24
N LEU A 48 -20.18 -4.44 -12.28
CA LEU A 48 -19.41 -3.22 -12.49
C LEU A 48 -19.00 -2.63 -11.14
N LEU A 49 -17.70 -2.47 -10.94
CA LEU A 49 -17.10 -1.88 -9.75
C LEU A 49 -16.35 -0.60 -10.12
N PRO A 50 -16.15 0.32 -9.16
CA PRO A 50 -15.12 1.34 -9.30
C PRO A 50 -13.76 0.69 -9.54
N GLY A 51 -12.87 1.37 -10.29
CA GLY A 51 -11.50 0.90 -10.44
C GLY A 51 -10.82 0.78 -9.09
N LEU A 52 -10.00 -0.26 -8.93
CA LEU A 52 -9.27 -0.50 -7.68
C LEU A 52 -8.15 0.53 -7.50
N VAL A 53 -7.81 0.82 -6.24
CA VAL A 53 -6.68 1.67 -5.87
C VAL A 53 -5.75 0.86 -5.00
N ASP A 54 -4.45 0.84 -5.35
CA ASP A 54 -3.42 0.18 -4.56
C ASP A 54 -2.57 1.23 -3.84
N LEU A 55 -2.55 1.19 -2.53
CA LEU A 55 -1.81 2.16 -1.72
C LEU A 55 -0.33 1.79 -1.54
N HIS A 56 0.08 0.57 -1.97
CA HIS A 56 1.40 0.03 -1.68
C HIS A 56 1.93 -0.82 -2.83
N THR A 57 2.80 -0.21 -3.66
CA THR A 57 3.48 -0.92 -4.76
C THR A 57 4.92 -0.46 -4.88
N HIS A 58 5.78 -1.33 -5.42
CA HIS A 58 7.17 -1.03 -5.71
C HIS A 58 7.41 -1.12 -7.22
N LEU A 59 7.30 0.00 -7.93
CA LEU A 59 7.47 0.05 -9.39
C LEU A 59 8.93 0.06 -9.84
N ARG A 60 9.87 0.01 -8.89
CA ARG A 60 11.32 -0.20 -9.08
C ARG A 60 12.07 0.86 -9.88
N GLU A 61 11.41 1.61 -10.73
CA GLU A 61 11.98 2.69 -11.53
C GLU A 61 11.83 4.05 -10.83
N PRO A 62 12.90 4.86 -10.72
CA PRO A 62 14.24 4.66 -11.30
C PRO A 62 15.13 3.70 -10.51
N GLY A 63 16.08 3.07 -11.21
CA GLY A 63 17.29 2.45 -10.66
C GLY A 63 17.25 0.94 -10.46
N ARG A 64 16.10 0.26 -10.72
CA ARG A 64 15.96 -1.19 -10.68
C ARG A 64 15.03 -1.68 -11.80
N GLU A 65 15.25 -1.15 -12.99
CA GLU A 65 14.44 -1.42 -14.19
C GLU A 65 14.58 -2.88 -14.68
N ASP A 66 15.58 -3.58 -14.21
CA ASP A 66 15.76 -5.02 -14.38
C ASP A 66 14.65 -5.85 -13.71
N SER A 67 14.09 -5.35 -12.62
CA SER A 67 12.99 -5.99 -11.90
C SER A 67 11.63 -5.57 -12.43
N GLU A 68 11.43 -4.27 -12.64
CA GLU A 68 10.20 -3.69 -13.20
C GLU A 68 10.45 -2.23 -13.63
N THR A 69 9.63 -1.76 -14.57
CA THR A 69 9.53 -0.33 -14.93
C THR A 69 8.16 0.21 -14.57
N VAL A 70 8.02 1.52 -14.47
CA VAL A 70 6.71 2.16 -14.27
C VAL A 70 5.73 1.73 -15.37
N LEU A 71 6.20 1.59 -16.61
CA LEU A 71 5.38 1.12 -17.73
C LEU A 71 4.88 -0.32 -17.52
N THR A 72 5.73 -1.25 -17.10
CA THR A 72 5.33 -2.65 -16.94
C THR A 72 4.44 -2.85 -15.73
N GLY A 73 4.73 -2.18 -14.62
CA GLY A 73 3.92 -2.22 -13.40
C GLY A 73 2.53 -1.61 -13.60
N THR A 74 2.43 -0.48 -14.29
CA THR A 74 1.12 0.13 -14.59
C THR A 74 0.29 -0.72 -15.56
N LYS A 75 0.91 -1.43 -16.50
CA LYS A 75 0.21 -2.44 -17.33
C LYS A 75 -0.33 -3.59 -16.48
N ALA A 76 0.47 -4.11 -15.58
CA ALA A 76 0.05 -5.17 -14.66
C ALA A 76 -1.11 -4.70 -13.78
N ALA A 77 -1.03 -3.50 -13.23
CA ALA A 77 -2.09 -2.86 -12.45
C ALA A 77 -3.39 -2.75 -13.25
N ALA A 78 -3.35 -2.21 -14.46
CA ALA A 78 -4.52 -2.07 -15.32
C ALA A 78 -5.18 -3.42 -15.65
N VAL A 79 -4.39 -4.47 -15.93
CA VAL A 79 -4.89 -5.84 -16.14
C VAL A 79 -5.55 -6.38 -14.87
N GLY A 80 -5.05 -6.02 -13.68
CA GLY A 80 -5.64 -6.36 -12.38
C GLY A 80 -6.88 -5.54 -12.01
N GLY A 81 -7.28 -4.55 -12.83
CA GLY A 81 -8.41 -3.68 -12.56
C GLY A 81 -8.09 -2.46 -11.69
N PHE A 82 -6.81 -2.17 -11.47
CA PHE A 82 -6.39 -0.98 -10.73
C PHE A 82 -6.35 0.24 -11.65
N THR A 83 -6.93 1.34 -11.19
CA THR A 83 -6.93 2.64 -11.88
C THR A 83 -5.94 3.64 -11.28
N ALA A 84 -5.47 3.36 -10.08
CA ALA A 84 -4.43 4.15 -9.43
C ALA A 84 -3.55 3.26 -8.54
N VAL A 85 -2.25 3.58 -8.49
CA VAL A 85 -1.27 2.92 -7.61
C VAL A 85 -0.38 3.95 -6.92
N HIS A 86 0.05 3.66 -5.69
CA HIS A 86 1.07 4.43 -4.99
C HIS A 86 2.42 3.73 -5.11
N ALA A 87 3.42 4.44 -5.61
CA ALA A 87 4.78 3.92 -5.81
C ALA A 87 5.67 4.28 -4.63
N MET A 88 6.15 3.29 -3.88
CA MET A 88 7.00 3.47 -2.70
C MET A 88 8.34 4.10 -3.01
N ALA A 89 8.93 4.75 -1.98
CA ALA A 89 10.09 5.64 -2.10
C ALA A 89 11.44 4.92 -2.30
N ASN A 90 11.50 3.60 -2.18
CA ASN A 90 12.74 2.80 -2.22
C ASN A 90 13.29 2.55 -3.63
N THR A 91 13.30 3.58 -4.44
CA THR A 91 13.94 3.66 -5.75
C THR A 91 15.45 3.98 -5.62
N PHE A 92 16.18 4.05 -6.73
CA PHE A 92 17.56 4.49 -6.76
C PHE A 92 17.79 5.50 -7.90
N PRO A 93 18.04 6.79 -7.59
CA PRO A 93 18.09 7.34 -6.23
C PRO A 93 16.75 7.22 -5.49
N VAL A 94 16.83 7.26 -4.15
CA VAL A 94 15.64 7.26 -3.28
C VAL A 94 14.75 8.45 -3.59
N ALA A 95 13.43 8.27 -3.53
CA ALA A 95 12.45 9.33 -3.75
C ALA A 95 12.33 10.25 -2.52
N ASP A 96 13.45 10.92 -2.14
CA ASP A 96 13.58 11.80 -0.98
C ASP A 96 13.67 13.29 -1.35
N THR A 97 13.55 13.62 -2.64
CA THR A 97 13.55 14.98 -3.18
C THR A 97 12.44 15.19 -4.21
N ALA A 98 12.06 16.45 -4.43
CA ALA A 98 11.06 16.83 -5.44
C ALA A 98 11.38 16.27 -6.84
N GLY A 99 12.64 16.31 -7.26
CA GLY A 99 13.03 15.85 -8.60
C GLY A 99 12.76 14.36 -8.85
N VAL A 100 12.99 13.51 -7.85
CA VAL A 100 12.77 12.06 -8.00
C VAL A 100 11.27 11.73 -7.96
N VAL A 101 10.48 12.32 -7.06
CA VAL A 101 9.04 12.09 -7.04
C VAL A 101 8.36 12.62 -8.33
N GLU A 102 8.79 13.74 -8.86
CA GLU A 102 8.30 14.24 -10.15
C GLU A 102 8.68 13.33 -11.31
N GLN A 103 9.85 12.71 -11.29
CA GLN A 103 10.25 11.72 -12.31
C GLN A 103 9.28 10.53 -12.30
N VAL A 104 9.02 9.93 -11.14
CA VAL A 104 8.09 8.79 -11.01
C VAL A 104 6.68 9.19 -11.47
N TRP A 105 6.19 10.35 -11.02
CA TRP A 105 4.89 10.88 -11.43
C TRP A 105 4.78 11.07 -12.94
N ARG A 106 5.80 11.66 -13.57
CA ARG A 106 5.83 11.87 -15.02
C ARG A 106 5.84 10.55 -15.80
N LEU A 107 6.66 9.57 -15.38
CA LEU A 107 6.68 8.24 -15.98
C LEU A 107 5.30 7.57 -15.89
N GLY A 108 4.61 7.74 -14.77
CA GLY A 108 3.21 7.30 -14.62
C GLY A 108 2.28 7.95 -15.64
N LYS A 109 2.34 9.26 -15.79
CA LYS A 109 1.53 10.00 -16.79
C LYS A 109 1.86 9.57 -18.22
N GLU A 110 3.13 9.35 -18.54
CA GLU A 110 3.59 8.90 -19.87
C GLU A 110 3.16 7.47 -20.17
N SER A 111 3.04 6.60 -19.14
CA SER A 111 2.59 5.21 -19.30
C SER A 111 1.13 5.11 -19.77
N GLY A 112 0.25 5.96 -19.26
CA GLY A 112 -1.15 6.09 -19.66
C GLY A 112 -2.06 4.90 -19.29
N TYR A 113 -1.63 3.97 -18.44
CA TYR A 113 -2.42 2.77 -18.06
C TYR A 113 -3.22 2.96 -16.79
N CYS A 114 -2.63 3.56 -15.77
CA CYS A 114 -3.30 3.96 -14.53
C CYS A 114 -2.58 5.18 -13.94
N ASP A 115 -3.23 5.85 -12.99
CA ASP A 115 -2.57 6.93 -12.26
C ASP A 115 -1.48 6.37 -11.35
N VAL A 116 -0.32 7.03 -11.36
CA VAL A 116 0.79 6.72 -10.44
C VAL A 116 1.01 7.91 -9.52
N GLN A 117 0.81 7.69 -8.22
CA GLN A 117 1.09 8.66 -7.19
C GLN A 117 2.36 8.24 -6.44
N PRO A 118 3.46 8.98 -6.53
CA PRO A 118 4.67 8.66 -5.79
C PRO A 118 4.47 8.88 -4.29
N VAL A 119 5.04 7.99 -3.50
CA VAL A 119 5.26 8.14 -2.06
C VAL A 119 6.63 8.76 -1.88
N GLY A 120 6.74 9.81 -1.07
CA GLY A 120 8.03 10.41 -0.72
C GLY A 120 8.70 9.69 0.45
N ALA A 121 10.02 9.66 0.50
CA ALA A 121 10.73 9.15 1.68
C ALA A 121 10.50 10.08 2.88
N VAL A 122 10.40 9.50 4.07
CA VAL A 122 10.37 10.27 5.32
C VAL A 122 11.78 10.79 5.63
N THR A 123 12.80 9.96 5.41
CA THR A 123 14.20 10.31 5.72
C THR A 123 15.10 10.25 4.49
N VAL A 124 16.15 11.07 4.51
CA VAL A 124 17.16 11.09 3.45
C VAL A 124 17.76 9.70 3.30
N GLY A 125 17.72 9.15 2.08
CA GLY A 125 18.28 7.84 1.75
C GLY A 125 17.63 6.67 2.49
N LEU A 126 16.46 6.85 3.12
CA LEU A 126 15.79 5.86 4.00
C LEU A 126 16.69 5.43 5.17
N GLU A 127 17.49 6.34 5.70
CA GLU A 127 18.48 6.03 6.76
C GLU A 127 17.93 6.19 8.18
N GLY A 128 16.71 6.73 8.36
CA GLY A 128 16.13 6.97 9.68
C GLY A 128 16.78 8.09 10.49
N LYS A 129 17.73 8.87 9.91
CA LYS A 129 18.58 9.82 10.65
C LYS A 129 18.20 11.28 10.50
N LYS A 130 17.71 11.66 9.32
CA LYS A 130 17.41 13.05 8.96
C LYS A 130 16.19 13.08 8.06
N LEU A 131 15.25 13.99 8.34
CA LEU A 131 14.08 14.18 7.47
C LEU A 131 14.48 14.56 6.05
N ALA A 132 13.78 13.97 5.09
CA ALA A 132 13.84 14.34 3.69
C ALA A 132 13.16 15.70 3.44
N GLU A 133 13.11 16.13 2.19
CA GLU A 133 12.51 17.42 1.80
C GLU A 133 10.98 17.31 1.64
N LEU A 134 10.27 16.93 2.74
CA LEU A 134 8.84 16.61 2.74
C LEU A 134 7.98 17.73 2.11
N GLY A 135 8.23 18.99 2.51
CA GLY A 135 7.49 20.13 1.97
C GLY A 135 7.77 20.38 0.49
N ALA A 136 9.02 20.24 0.05
CA ALA A 136 9.37 20.42 -1.37
C ALA A 136 8.73 19.31 -2.24
N MET A 137 8.65 18.07 -1.75
CA MET A 137 7.95 17.00 -2.43
C MET A 137 6.44 17.23 -2.47
N HIS A 138 5.87 17.77 -1.40
CA HIS A 138 4.44 18.16 -1.37
C HIS A 138 4.13 19.29 -2.36
N ASP A 139 4.97 20.32 -2.41
CA ASP A 139 4.77 21.51 -3.27
C ASP A 139 5.14 21.25 -4.74
N SER A 140 5.73 20.08 -5.05
CA SER A 140 6.12 19.68 -6.39
C SER A 140 4.91 19.37 -7.28
N ALA A 141 5.13 19.21 -8.59
CA ALA A 141 4.08 18.80 -9.54
C ALA A 141 3.47 17.43 -9.19
N ALA A 142 4.21 16.57 -8.48
CA ALA A 142 3.71 15.29 -8.00
C ALA A 142 2.71 15.41 -6.83
N GLY A 143 2.72 16.50 -6.09
CA GLY A 143 1.78 16.80 -5.02
C GLY A 143 1.76 15.74 -3.90
N VAL A 144 2.94 15.28 -3.48
CA VAL A 144 3.08 14.15 -2.54
C VAL A 144 2.37 14.43 -1.22
N LYS A 145 1.57 13.46 -0.77
CA LYS A 145 0.88 13.50 0.53
C LYS A 145 1.18 12.32 1.43
N VAL A 146 1.70 11.24 0.88
CA VAL A 146 2.10 10.03 1.62
C VAL A 146 3.61 9.95 1.67
N PHE A 147 4.14 9.70 2.86
CA PHE A 147 5.58 9.60 3.10
C PHE A 147 5.88 8.31 3.84
N SER A 148 6.86 7.54 3.34
CA SER A 148 7.24 6.25 3.90
C SER A 148 8.72 5.97 3.66
N ASP A 149 9.35 5.34 4.64
CA ASP A 149 10.66 4.72 4.47
C ASP A 149 10.53 3.22 4.16
N ASP A 150 9.41 2.81 3.56
CA ASP A 150 9.08 1.41 3.33
C ASP A 150 10.21 0.57 2.75
N GLY A 151 10.25 -0.69 3.21
CA GLY A 151 11.38 -1.60 3.15
C GLY A 151 12.38 -1.38 4.29
N LYS A 152 12.23 -0.26 5.04
CA LYS A 152 12.91 0.07 6.29
C LYS A 152 11.92 0.73 7.25
N CYS A 153 12.33 0.89 8.51
CA CYS A 153 11.51 1.52 9.54
C CYS A 153 12.08 2.87 9.94
N VAL A 154 11.21 3.85 10.15
CA VAL A 154 11.61 5.05 10.93
C VAL A 154 11.59 4.66 12.40
N ASP A 155 12.68 4.09 12.89
CA ASP A 155 12.81 3.52 14.23
C ASP A 155 13.14 4.56 15.33
N ASP A 156 13.69 5.72 14.96
CA ASP A 156 13.95 6.82 15.89
C ASP A 156 12.65 7.58 16.22
N ALA A 157 12.25 7.56 17.50
CA ALA A 157 11.04 8.21 17.96
C ALA A 157 11.04 9.74 17.80
N VAL A 158 12.22 10.38 17.82
CA VAL A 158 12.32 11.84 17.62
C VAL A 158 12.12 12.17 16.15
N ILE A 159 12.72 11.41 15.25
CA ILE A 159 12.56 11.57 13.79
C ILE A 159 11.10 11.33 13.43
N MET A 160 10.48 10.24 13.89
CA MET A 160 9.06 9.96 13.63
C MET A 160 8.15 11.09 14.15
N ARG A 161 8.37 11.55 15.37
CA ARG A 161 7.60 12.68 15.90
C ARG A 161 7.74 13.93 15.02
N ARG A 162 8.95 14.28 14.58
CA ARG A 162 9.20 15.43 13.72
C ARG A 162 8.56 15.27 12.34
N ALA A 163 8.59 14.07 11.78
CA ALA A 163 7.88 13.76 10.54
C ALA A 163 6.38 14.01 10.68
N LEU A 164 5.75 13.47 11.73
CA LEU A 164 4.33 13.65 12.02
C LEU A 164 3.96 15.14 12.23
N GLU A 165 4.79 15.90 12.95
CA GLU A 165 4.59 17.34 13.12
C GLU A 165 4.66 18.08 11.78
N TYR A 166 5.60 17.70 10.91
CA TYR A 166 5.82 18.38 9.63
C TYR A 166 4.71 18.08 8.62
N VAL A 167 4.36 16.81 8.41
CA VAL A 167 3.32 16.44 7.43
C VAL A 167 1.93 16.95 7.81
N LYS A 168 1.67 17.17 9.10
CA LYS A 168 0.42 17.77 9.58
C LYS A 168 0.15 19.15 8.97
N ALA A 169 1.20 19.92 8.65
CA ALA A 169 1.06 21.29 8.14
C ALA A 169 0.33 21.35 6.77
N PHE A 170 0.38 20.27 5.99
CA PHE A 170 -0.24 20.18 4.67
C PHE A 170 -1.18 18.96 4.53
N ASP A 171 -1.69 18.46 5.66
CA ASP A 171 -2.61 17.32 5.73
C ASP A 171 -2.03 16.04 5.07
N GLY A 172 -0.72 15.84 5.23
CA GLY A 172 -0.02 14.65 4.80
C GLY A 172 -0.17 13.49 5.79
N VAL A 173 0.35 12.33 5.43
CA VAL A 173 0.35 11.12 6.26
C VAL A 173 1.71 10.44 6.21
N VAL A 174 2.17 9.93 7.36
CA VAL A 174 3.31 9.00 7.41
C VAL A 174 2.74 7.59 7.35
N ALA A 175 3.18 6.82 6.35
CA ALA A 175 2.88 5.40 6.20
C ALA A 175 4.09 4.59 6.71
N GLN A 176 3.89 3.85 7.79
CA GLN A 176 4.99 3.19 8.49
C GLN A 176 5.08 1.71 8.16
N HIS A 177 6.24 1.30 7.65
CA HIS A 177 6.71 -0.08 7.69
C HIS A 177 7.18 -0.39 9.12
N ALA A 178 6.33 -1.06 9.89
CA ALA A 178 6.55 -1.24 11.32
C ALA A 178 7.48 -2.42 11.59
N GLN A 179 8.76 -2.12 11.83
CA GLN A 179 9.78 -3.12 12.09
C GLN A 179 10.82 -2.58 13.07
N GLU A 180 10.93 -3.16 14.28
CA GLU A 180 12.06 -2.87 15.15
C GLU A 180 13.31 -3.58 14.59
N PRO A 181 14.29 -2.83 14.04
CA PRO A 181 15.36 -3.44 13.26
C PRO A 181 16.30 -4.33 14.09
N ARG A 182 16.46 -4.03 15.38
CA ARG A 182 17.33 -4.82 16.26
C ARG A 182 16.69 -6.16 16.67
N LEU A 183 15.36 -6.22 16.72
CA LEU A 183 14.65 -7.47 17.00
C LEU A 183 14.55 -8.38 15.77
N THR A 184 14.81 -7.84 14.58
CA THR A 184 14.67 -8.57 13.30
C THR A 184 16.02 -8.84 12.64
N GLU A 185 17.13 -8.51 13.31
CA GLU A 185 18.48 -8.74 12.78
C GLU A 185 18.71 -10.25 12.53
N GLY A 186 19.02 -10.60 11.28
CA GLY A 186 19.24 -11.98 10.85
C GLY A 186 17.99 -12.84 10.75
N ALA A 187 16.79 -12.28 11.01
CA ALA A 187 15.53 -13.00 10.88
C ALA A 187 15.22 -13.39 9.42
N GLN A 188 14.63 -14.57 9.24
CA GLN A 188 14.34 -15.14 7.92
C GLN A 188 12.84 -15.43 7.73
N MET A 189 12.09 -15.63 8.82
CA MET A 189 10.68 -15.99 8.83
C MET A 189 10.04 -15.67 10.18
N ASN A 190 8.75 -15.89 10.34
CA ASN A 190 8.05 -15.75 11.61
C ASN A 190 8.74 -16.54 12.73
N GLU A 191 8.90 -15.92 13.91
CA GLU A 191 9.38 -16.61 15.11
C GLU A 191 8.29 -17.52 15.66
N GLY A 192 8.61 -18.80 15.79
CA GLY A 192 7.66 -19.79 16.30
C GLY A 192 8.15 -21.22 16.18
N ILE A 193 7.21 -22.16 16.20
CA ILE A 193 7.51 -23.59 16.11
C ILE A 193 8.20 -23.90 14.79
N VAL A 194 7.70 -23.37 13.67
CA VAL A 194 8.24 -23.65 12.32
C VAL A 194 9.68 -23.16 12.21
N SER A 195 9.99 -21.95 12.63
CA SER A 195 11.37 -21.42 12.56
C SER A 195 12.33 -22.22 13.43
N ALA A 196 11.90 -22.65 14.62
CA ALA A 196 12.70 -23.48 15.50
C ALA A 196 13.00 -24.86 14.87
N GLU A 197 12.01 -25.52 14.26
CA GLU A 197 12.17 -26.80 13.59
C GLU A 197 13.05 -26.70 12.35
N LEU A 198 12.98 -25.61 11.60
CA LEU A 198 13.78 -25.37 10.38
C LEU A 198 15.19 -24.84 10.69
N GLY A 199 15.45 -24.40 11.93
CA GLY A 199 16.71 -23.77 12.30
C GLY A 199 16.93 -22.40 11.65
N LEU A 200 15.84 -21.69 11.31
CA LEU A 200 15.87 -20.35 10.73
C LEU A 200 15.68 -19.27 11.79
N GLY A 201 16.38 -18.14 11.61
CA GLY A 201 16.21 -16.98 12.49
C GLY A 201 14.76 -16.49 12.49
N GLY A 202 14.17 -16.38 13.69
CA GLY A 202 12.79 -15.95 13.88
C GLY A 202 12.63 -14.45 13.88
N TRP A 203 11.54 -13.97 13.32
CA TRP A 203 11.09 -12.58 13.34
C TRP A 203 9.91 -12.46 14.30
N PRO A 204 10.12 -11.93 15.53
CA PRO A 204 9.08 -11.91 16.53
C PRO A 204 7.96 -10.93 16.19
N ALA A 205 6.72 -11.28 16.53
CA ALA A 205 5.56 -10.42 16.33
C ALA A 205 5.73 -9.05 17.00
N VAL A 206 6.32 -9.04 18.21
CA VAL A 206 6.58 -7.81 18.98
C VAL A 206 7.47 -6.79 18.27
N ALA A 207 8.25 -7.20 17.25
CA ALA A 207 9.03 -6.26 16.44
C ALA A 207 8.15 -5.32 15.60
N GLU A 208 6.99 -5.79 15.15
CA GLU A 208 5.97 -4.99 14.49
C GLU A 208 5.13 -4.23 15.53
N GLU A 209 4.61 -4.92 16.50
CA GLU A 209 3.69 -4.42 17.53
C GLU A 209 4.27 -3.24 18.32
N SER A 210 5.54 -3.31 18.73
CA SER A 210 6.20 -2.24 19.49
C SER A 210 6.34 -0.94 18.72
N ILE A 211 6.64 -1.01 17.42
CA ILE A 211 6.71 0.16 16.54
C ILE A 211 5.32 0.76 16.35
N ILE A 212 4.30 -0.06 16.07
CA ILE A 212 2.93 0.41 15.92
C ILE A 212 2.45 1.10 17.21
N ALA A 213 2.66 0.48 18.37
CA ALA A 213 2.27 1.06 19.66
C ALA A 213 2.92 2.44 19.89
N ARG A 214 4.22 2.57 19.59
CA ARG A 214 4.94 3.86 19.65
C ARG A 214 4.32 4.89 18.72
N ASP A 215 4.07 4.51 17.46
CA ASP A 215 3.68 5.46 16.41
C ASP A 215 2.25 5.97 16.57
N VAL A 216 1.31 5.12 17.00
CA VAL A 216 -0.06 5.57 17.29
C VAL A 216 -0.10 6.53 18.48
N LEU A 217 0.76 6.34 19.49
CA LEU A 217 0.90 7.27 20.63
C LEU A 217 1.51 8.61 20.19
N LEU A 218 2.54 8.58 19.33
CA LEU A 218 3.15 9.80 18.79
C LEU A 218 2.18 10.56 17.90
N ALA A 219 1.46 9.88 17.00
CA ALA A 219 0.47 10.49 16.12
C ALA A 219 -0.66 11.13 16.93
N ALA A 220 -1.16 10.45 17.96
CA ALA A 220 -2.17 10.99 18.88
C ALA A 220 -1.67 12.23 19.62
N HIS A 221 -0.42 12.21 20.14
CA HIS A 221 0.18 13.34 20.85
C HIS A 221 0.32 14.57 19.95
N VAL A 222 0.74 14.37 18.69
CA VAL A 222 0.90 15.45 17.71
C VAL A 222 -0.45 15.90 17.13
N GLY A 223 -1.46 15.02 17.15
CA GLY A 223 -2.74 15.22 16.45
C GLY A 223 -2.54 15.14 14.92
N SER A 224 -1.69 14.23 14.46
CA SER A 224 -1.41 13.95 13.04
C SER A 224 -2.03 12.64 12.62
N ARG A 225 -1.93 12.32 11.31
CA ARG A 225 -2.35 11.05 10.75
C ARG A 225 -1.16 10.09 10.66
N VAL A 226 -1.41 8.82 10.94
CA VAL A 226 -0.47 7.74 10.66
C VAL A 226 -1.20 6.59 9.97
N HIS A 227 -0.58 6.01 8.97
CA HIS A 227 -1.02 4.80 8.30
C HIS A 227 -0.04 3.67 8.60
N ILE A 228 -0.55 2.51 8.97
CA ILE A 228 0.28 1.34 9.24
C ILE A 228 0.24 0.43 8.03
N CYS A 229 1.40 0.27 7.38
CA CYS A 229 1.54 -0.60 6.23
C CYS A 229 1.42 -2.07 6.63
N HIS A 230 0.90 -2.90 5.74
CA HIS A 230 0.92 -4.38 5.73
C HIS A 230 0.92 -5.05 7.11
N LEU A 231 -0.13 -4.81 7.93
CA LEU A 231 -0.31 -5.50 9.21
C LEU A 231 -0.17 -7.01 9.05
N SER A 232 0.58 -7.64 9.94
CA SER A 232 0.83 -9.08 9.86
C SER A 232 0.47 -9.87 11.12
N THR A 233 0.26 -9.23 12.28
CA THR A 233 0.04 -9.93 13.55
C THR A 233 -1.28 -9.60 14.22
N ALA A 234 -1.82 -10.54 14.99
CA ALA A 234 -3.02 -10.33 15.81
C ALA A 234 -2.82 -9.22 16.85
N GLY A 235 -1.63 -9.13 17.48
CA GLY A 235 -1.33 -8.08 18.44
C GLY A 235 -1.31 -6.68 17.80
N SER A 236 -0.84 -6.56 16.55
CA SER A 236 -0.91 -5.31 15.79
C SER A 236 -2.35 -4.88 15.55
N VAL A 237 -3.24 -5.81 15.21
CA VAL A 237 -4.68 -5.55 15.07
C VAL A 237 -5.26 -4.99 16.37
N GLU A 238 -4.95 -5.59 17.52
CA GLU A 238 -5.44 -5.12 18.82
C GLU A 238 -4.98 -3.69 19.13
N ILE A 239 -3.73 -3.34 18.82
CA ILE A 239 -3.20 -1.99 19.01
C ILE A 239 -3.93 -0.98 18.12
N VAL A 240 -4.14 -1.30 16.83
CA VAL A 240 -4.88 -0.42 15.90
C VAL A 240 -6.33 -0.27 16.34
N ARG A 241 -7.00 -1.36 16.73
CA ARG A 241 -8.37 -1.33 17.26
C ARG A 241 -8.48 -0.44 18.48
N TRP A 242 -7.54 -0.59 19.43
CA TRP A 242 -7.46 0.28 20.60
C TRP A 242 -7.26 1.76 20.22
N ALA A 243 -6.34 2.07 19.31
CA ALA A 243 -6.09 3.44 18.88
C ALA A 243 -7.33 4.07 18.23
N LYS A 244 -8.02 3.33 17.34
CA LYS A 244 -9.29 3.77 16.74
C LYS A 244 -10.40 3.98 17.75
N SER A 245 -10.48 3.14 18.79
CA SER A 245 -11.46 3.29 19.89
C SER A 245 -11.27 4.59 20.70
N LYS A 246 -10.08 5.19 20.66
CA LYS A 246 -9.78 6.51 21.25
C LYS A 246 -10.11 7.67 20.33
N GLY A 247 -10.56 7.41 19.11
CA GLY A 247 -10.81 8.43 18.09
C GLY A 247 -9.52 9.01 17.48
N TRP A 248 -8.39 8.29 17.58
CA TRP A 248 -7.14 8.73 16.98
C TRP A 248 -7.15 8.49 15.47
N ASN A 249 -6.48 9.35 14.74
CA ASN A 249 -6.45 9.29 13.28
C ASN A 249 -5.41 8.27 12.78
N VAL A 250 -5.76 7.00 12.90
CA VAL A 250 -4.95 5.85 12.51
C VAL A 250 -5.69 5.06 11.46
N THR A 251 -5.01 4.74 10.37
CA THR A 251 -5.47 3.80 9.35
C THR A 251 -4.46 2.67 9.18
N ALA A 252 -4.90 1.55 8.63
CA ALA A 252 -4.05 0.38 8.41
C ALA A 252 -4.46 -0.37 7.16
N GLU A 253 -3.48 -1.03 6.55
CA GLU A 253 -3.68 -1.93 5.42
C GLU A 253 -3.23 -3.35 5.75
N VAL A 254 -3.69 -4.31 4.96
CA VAL A 254 -3.26 -5.70 4.99
C VAL A 254 -3.04 -6.19 3.56
N THR A 255 -2.11 -7.10 3.37
CA THR A 255 -1.86 -7.66 2.04
C THR A 255 -2.66 -8.94 1.78
N PRO A 256 -2.91 -9.28 0.49
CA PRO A 256 -3.56 -10.54 0.14
C PRO A 256 -2.84 -11.78 0.69
N HIS A 257 -1.51 -11.77 0.68
CA HIS A 257 -0.73 -12.91 1.17
C HIS A 257 -0.81 -13.06 2.70
N HIS A 258 -0.90 -11.99 3.49
CA HIS A 258 -1.14 -12.09 4.93
C HIS A 258 -2.58 -12.49 5.29
N LEU A 259 -3.53 -12.33 4.36
CA LEU A 259 -4.91 -12.83 4.54
C LEU A 259 -5.07 -14.31 4.17
N LEU A 260 -4.15 -14.90 3.40
CA LEU A 260 -4.36 -16.20 2.76
C LEU A 260 -3.30 -17.26 3.08
N LEU A 261 -2.06 -16.83 3.38
CA LEU A 261 -0.90 -17.70 3.51
C LEU A 261 -0.37 -17.70 4.94
N THR A 262 0.22 -18.82 5.35
CA THR A 262 0.81 -18.98 6.68
C THR A 262 2.30 -19.34 6.60
N ASP A 263 3.01 -19.22 7.71
CA ASP A 263 4.41 -19.58 7.89
C ASP A 263 4.70 -21.08 7.65
N GLU A 264 3.68 -21.94 7.70
CA GLU A 264 3.80 -23.35 7.34
C GLU A 264 4.34 -23.58 5.92
N LEU A 265 4.08 -22.65 4.98
CA LEU A 265 4.58 -22.74 3.60
C LEU A 265 6.10 -22.63 3.50
N VAL A 266 6.75 -21.99 4.49
CA VAL A 266 8.21 -21.86 4.55
C VAL A 266 8.90 -23.20 4.77
N ARG A 267 8.19 -24.23 5.25
CA ARG A 267 8.70 -25.62 5.39
C ARG A 267 9.25 -26.21 4.09
N THR A 268 8.81 -25.66 2.97
CA THR A 268 9.33 -26.06 1.64
C THR A 268 10.70 -25.50 1.30
N TYR A 269 11.21 -24.53 2.10
CA TYR A 269 12.38 -23.70 1.77
C TYR A 269 12.30 -22.98 0.42
N ASN A 270 11.08 -22.85 -0.16
CA ASN A 270 10.89 -22.07 -1.37
C ASN A 270 10.94 -20.57 -1.04
N PRO A 271 11.92 -19.82 -1.58
CA PRO A 271 12.11 -18.41 -1.28
C PRO A 271 10.93 -17.52 -1.68
N VAL A 272 10.00 -17.99 -2.51
CA VAL A 272 8.77 -17.26 -2.88
C VAL A 272 7.89 -16.97 -1.65
N TYR A 273 8.02 -17.76 -0.57
CA TYR A 273 7.28 -17.55 0.68
C TYR A 273 8.04 -16.69 1.70
N LYS A 274 9.20 -16.15 1.32
CA LYS A 274 9.95 -15.23 2.15
C LYS A 274 9.54 -13.79 1.80
N VAL A 275 8.70 -13.21 2.64
CA VAL A 275 8.18 -11.83 2.50
C VAL A 275 8.54 -10.99 3.72
N ASN A 276 8.43 -9.69 3.63
CA ASN A 276 8.64 -8.73 4.71
C ASN A 276 7.44 -7.77 4.80
N PRO A 277 6.64 -7.82 5.89
CA PRO A 277 6.72 -8.71 7.06
C PRO A 277 6.58 -10.19 6.70
N PRO A 278 7.06 -11.12 7.56
CA PRO A 278 6.96 -12.54 7.24
C PRO A 278 5.50 -13.03 7.29
N LEU A 279 5.22 -14.09 6.54
CA LEU A 279 3.98 -14.85 6.73
C LEU A 279 3.90 -15.31 8.18
N ARG A 280 2.73 -15.19 8.79
CA ARG A 280 2.49 -15.47 10.21
C ARG A 280 1.68 -16.76 10.40
N THR A 281 1.25 -16.99 11.62
CA THR A 281 0.45 -18.16 11.99
C THR A 281 -0.99 -18.06 11.46
N GLU A 282 -1.71 -19.19 11.43
CA GLU A 282 -3.14 -19.22 11.12
C GLU A 282 -3.97 -18.33 12.06
N ALA A 283 -3.58 -18.23 13.35
CA ALA A 283 -4.27 -17.34 14.28
C ALA A 283 -4.14 -15.87 13.90
N ASP A 284 -2.98 -15.45 13.39
CA ASP A 284 -2.77 -14.10 12.87
C ASP A 284 -3.61 -13.86 11.62
N VAL A 285 -3.62 -14.80 10.67
CA VAL A 285 -4.43 -14.73 9.45
C VAL A 285 -5.92 -14.54 9.79
N LEU A 286 -6.45 -15.31 10.72
CA LEU A 286 -7.85 -15.21 11.15
C LEU A 286 -8.14 -13.85 11.80
N ALA A 287 -7.24 -13.34 12.65
CA ALA A 287 -7.39 -12.02 13.26
C ALA A 287 -7.37 -10.88 12.23
N LEU A 288 -6.50 -10.96 11.21
CA LEU A 288 -6.45 -9.99 10.13
C LEU A 288 -7.73 -9.99 9.29
N ARG A 289 -8.28 -11.17 8.97
CA ARG A 289 -9.56 -11.29 8.25
C ARG A 289 -10.73 -10.71 9.03
N GLU A 290 -10.81 -10.97 10.34
CA GLU A 290 -11.81 -10.39 11.22
C GLU A 290 -11.67 -8.87 11.27
N ALA A 291 -10.45 -8.37 11.40
CA ALA A 291 -10.15 -6.93 11.46
C ALA A 291 -10.48 -6.19 10.16
N LEU A 292 -10.31 -6.84 9.01
CA LEU A 292 -10.75 -6.28 7.73
C LEU A 292 -12.29 -6.26 7.63
N ALA A 293 -12.96 -7.29 8.12
CA ALA A 293 -14.41 -7.38 8.10
C ALA A 293 -15.10 -6.38 9.05
N ASP A 294 -14.51 -6.12 10.23
CA ASP A 294 -15.05 -5.19 11.22
C ASP A 294 -14.62 -3.72 11.02
N GLY A 295 -13.76 -3.44 10.03
CA GLY A 295 -13.27 -2.09 9.71
C GLY A 295 -12.12 -1.60 10.61
N THR A 296 -11.51 -2.48 11.41
CA THR A 296 -10.25 -2.17 12.11
C THR A 296 -9.11 -1.96 11.11
N ILE A 297 -9.06 -2.78 10.05
CA ILE A 297 -8.20 -2.56 8.88
C ILE A 297 -9.04 -1.87 7.81
N ASP A 298 -8.49 -0.82 7.19
CA ASP A 298 -9.20 0.09 6.30
C ASP A 298 -9.18 -0.36 4.84
N CYS A 299 -8.13 -1.04 4.42
CA CYS A 299 -7.97 -1.45 3.02
C CYS A 299 -7.06 -2.67 2.86
N VAL A 300 -7.12 -3.24 1.66
CA VAL A 300 -6.15 -4.22 1.16
C VAL A 300 -5.23 -3.49 0.20
N ALA A 301 -3.92 -3.64 0.40
CA ALA A 301 -2.88 -3.17 -0.51
C ALA A 301 -2.00 -4.36 -0.91
N THR A 302 -1.46 -4.37 -2.12
CA THR A 302 -0.84 -5.60 -2.63
C THR A 302 0.58 -5.82 -2.12
N ASP A 303 1.29 -4.75 -1.82
CA ASP A 303 2.74 -4.78 -1.63
C ASP A 303 3.42 -5.47 -2.84
N HIS A 304 2.95 -5.11 -4.04
CA HIS A 304 3.53 -5.59 -5.30
C HIS A 304 5.01 -5.21 -5.35
N ALA A 305 5.87 -6.18 -5.16
CA ALA A 305 7.30 -5.98 -4.98
C ALA A 305 8.12 -6.99 -5.83
N PRO A 306 8.19 -6.79 -7.14
CA PRO A 306 8.86 -7.73 -8.03
C PRO A 306 10.36 -7.80 -7.74
N HIS A 307 10.89 -9.03 -7.86
CA HIS A 307 12.30 -9.36 -7.71
C HIS A 307 12.80 -10.11 -8.95
N PRO A 308 14.04 -9.88 -9.43
CA PRO A 308 14.61 -10.66 -10.50
C PRO A 308 14.83 -12.11 -10.06
N HIS A 309 14.99 -12.99 -11.02
CA HIS A 309 15.16 -14.43 -10.79
C HIS A 309 16.51 -14.80 -10.14
N GLU A 310 17.47 -13.87 -10.08
CA GLU A 310 18.83 -14.12 -9.61
C GLU A 310 18.97 -14.06 -8.08
#